data_8ba6686c6ab86fdb1e4c53f1623db25b
#
_entry.id   8ba6686c6ab86fdb1e4c53f1623db25b
#
_cell.length_a   1.000
_cell.length_b   1.000
_cell.length_c   1.000
_cell.angle_alpha   90.00
_cell.angle_beta   90.00
_cell.angle_gamma   90.00
#
_symmetry.space_group_name_H-M   'P 1'
#
loop_
_entity.id
_entity.type
_entity.pdbx_description
1 polymer ?
#
loop_
_entity_poly.entity_id
_entity_poly.type
_entity_poly.pdbx_seq_one_letter_code
_entity_poly.pdbx_strand_id
1 'polypeptide(L)'
;MTKWICTRSDELYHHGIKGQKWGVRRFQNKDGSLTPAGEKRYGDDSPIKQTPKQETKKSNSIDGAKVYSKHGVEVSLQKQPTSLIAKAMGKISKKSREYQEKSDFMDVKVGGKTVGDLQLYREDKKSINVVWVSINEGHEGQGYGKAVMQAVVDHAKKQGLDKVTLEVPGVSPNARHIYESLGFEATKVLSENDAWGGLTAMELKLKK
;
A
#
# COMPACT_ATOMS: atom_id res chain seq x y z
N MET A 1 -44.91 -20.58 0.52
CA MET A 1 -44.02 -20.62 1.71
C MET A 1 -43.08 -21.80 1.55
N THR A 2 -41.87 -21.59 1.05
CA THR A 2 -40.90 -22.65 0.80
C THR A 2 -39.94 -22.70 1.98
N LYS A 3 -40.05 -23.77 2.75
CA LYS A 3 -39.26 -24.04 3.96
C LYS A 3 -37.85 -24.46 3.55
N TRP A 4 -36.85 -23.65 3.83
CA TRP A 4 -35.46 -24.06 3.68
C TRP A 4 -35.11 -25.00 4.82
N ILE A 5 -34.91 -26.27 4.50
CA ILE A 5 -34.38 -27.26 5.42
C ILE A 5 -32.87 -27.11 5.36
N CYS A 6 -32.26 -26.59 6.42
CA CYS A 6 -30.83 -26.60 6.61
C CYS A 6 -30.43 -28.02 7.00
N THR A 7 -29.98 -28.83 6.04
CA THR A 7 -29.31 -30.09 6.32
C THR A 7 -27.91 -29.73 6.81
N ARG A 8 -27.63 -30.05 8.07
CA ARG A 8 -26.32 -30.11 8.65
C ARG A 8 -25.45 -31.02 7.77
N SER A 9 -24.52 -30.47 7.03
CA SER A 9 -23.37 -31.20 6.56
C SER A 9 -22.14 -30.54 7.17
N ASP A 10 -21.60 -31.15 8.23
CA ASP A 10 -20.30 -30.84 8.81
C ASP A 10 -19.15 -31.21 7.86
N GLU A 11 -19.41 -31.31 6.56
CA GLU A 11 -18.41 -31.59 5.52
C GLU A 11 -17.99 -30.31 4.84
N LEU A 12 -16.84 -29.82 5.26
CA LEU A 12 -16.07 -28.84 4.52
C LEU A 12 -15.63 -29.46 3.17
N TYR A 13 -16.36 -29.14 2.09
CA TYR A 13 -15.94 -29.50 0.74
C TYR A 13 -14.75 -28.63 0.33
N HIS A 14 -13.55 -29.15 0.56
CA HIS A 14 -12.39 -28.66 -0.15
C HIS A 14 -12.38 -29.25 -1.55
N HIS A 15 -12.23 -28.41 -2.57
CA HIS A 15 -11.95 -28.85 -3.93
C HIS A 15 -10.56 -29.44 -4.00
N GLY A 16 -10.37 -30.60 -3.36
CA GLY A 16 -9.19 -31.43 -3.42
C GLY A 16 -9.29 -32.45 -4.57
N ILE A 17 -8.19 -33.01 -4.98
CA ILE A 17 -8.11 -34.05 -6.00
C ILE A 17 -9.02 -35.22 -5.60
N LYS A 18 -9.95 -35.60 -6.50
CA LYS A 18 -10.92 -36.67 -6.29
C LYS A 18 -10.22 -37.94 -5.80
N GLY A 19 -10.60 -38.44 -4.62
CA GLY A 19 -10.05 -39.65 -4.03
C GLY A 19 -8.94 -39.49 -2.98
N GLN A 20 -8.64 -38.26 -2.55
CA GLN A 20 -7.66 -38.02 -1.49
C GLN A 20 -8.36 -38.04 -0.11
N LYS A 21 -7.96 -38.96 0.76
CA LYS A 21 -8.41 -38.97 2.17
C LYS A 21 -7.73 -37.84 2.95
N TRP A 22 -8.50 -37.17 3.80
CA TRP A 22 -8.00 -36.12 4.69
C TRP A 22 -6.87 -36.67 5.60
N GLY A 23 -5.79 -35.89 5.75
CA GLY A 23 -4.64 -36.29 6.59
C GLY A 23 -3.57 -37.13 5.87
N VAL A 24 -3.81 -37.59 4.63
CA VAL A 24 -2.79 -38.28 3.84
C VAL A 24 -2.10 -37.29 2.88
N ARG A 25 -0.87 -36.94 3.18
CA ARG A 25 -0.04 -36.12 2.28
C ARG A 25 0.47 -37.01 1.15
N ARG A 26 -0.06 -36.83 -0.04
CA ARG A 26 0.26 -37.64 -1.22
C ARG A 26 1.73 -37.56 -1.63
N PHE A 27 2.42 -36.50 -1.32
CA PHE A 27 3.78 -36.17 -1.74
C PHE A 27 4.78 -36.03 -0.59
N GLN A 28 4.33 -36.22 0.65
CA GLN A 28 5.17 -36.18 1.83
C GLN A 28 4.91 -37.37 2.77
N ASN A 29 5.97 -37.95 3.30
CA ASN A 29 5.94 -38.93 4.37
C ASN A 29 5.60 -38.29 5.72
N LYS A 30 5.33 -39.11 6.75
CA LYS A 30 5.04 -38.61 8.11
C LYS A 30 6.20 -37.86 8.75
N ASP A 31 7.42 -38.14 8.33
CA ASP A 31 8.67 -37.50 8.76
C ASP A 31 8.98 -36.19 8.01
N GLY A 32 8.13 -35.80 7.04
CA GLY A 32 8.31 -34.59 6.24
C GLY A 32 9.12 -34.78 4.95
N SER A 33 9.75 -35.94 4.75
CA SER A 33 10.44 -36.27 3.47
C SER A 33 9.45 -36.42 2.33
N LEU A 34 9.94 -36.25 1.08
CA LEU A 34 9.11 -36.46 -0.12
C LEU A 34 8.90 -37.97 -0.35
N THR A 35 7.69 -38.35 -0.80
CA THR A 35 7.45 -39.68 -1.35
C THR A 35 8.06 -39.75 -2.74
N PRO A 36 8.31 -40.97 -3.31
CA PRO A 36 8.81 -41.13 -4.70
C PRO A 36 7.97 -40.38 -5.74
N ALA A 37 6.66 -40.22 -5.50
CA ALA A 37 5.78 -39.41 -6.34
C ALA A 37 5.96 -37.91 -6.08
N GLY A 38 6.36 -37.53 -4.89
CA GLY A 38 6.76 -36.18 -4.55
C GLY A 38 8.09 -35.77 -5.13
N GLU A 39 9.09 -36.69 -5.09
CA GLU A 39 10.40 -36.49 -5.72
C GLU A 39 10.30 -36.33 -7.23
N LYS A 40 9.46 -37.12 -7.88
CA LYS A 40 9.23 -37.00 -9.34
C LYS A 40 8.55 -35.68 -9.73
N ARG A 41 7.81 -35.06 -8.83
CA ARG A 41 7.07 -33.82 -9.09
C ARG A 41 7.82 -32.56 -8.61
N TYR A 42 8.63 -32.69 -7.57
CA TYR A 42 9.33 -31.59 -6.90
C TYR A 42 10.84 -31.86 -6.77
N GLY A 43 11.33 -33.04 -7.15
CA GLY A 43 12.73 -33.45 -7.01
C GLY A 43 13.68 -32.87 -8.05
N ASP A 44 13.16 -32.17 -9.06
CA ASP A 44 13.97 -31.34 -9.97
C ASP A 44 14.26 -29.93 -9.40
N ASP A 45 13.72 -29.63 -8.22
CA ASP A 45 14.22 -28.57 -7.41
C ASP A 45 15.57 -29.00 -6.82
N SER A 46 16.61 -28.95 -7.65
CA SER A 46 17.99 -28.71 -7.18
C SER A 46 17.87 -27.73 -6.02
N PRO A 47 18.59 -27.95 -4.86
CA PRO A 47 18.42 -27.17 -3.68
C PRO A 47 18.33 -25.73 -4.14
N ILE A 48 17.21 -25.09 -3.87
CA ILE A 48 17.01 -23.68 -4.18
C ILE A 48 18.30 -23.08 -3.68
N LYS A 49 19.23 -22.81 -4.61
CA LYS A 49 20.36 -21.95 -4.36
C LYS A 49 19.66 -20.79 -3.73
N GLN A 50 19.80 -20.67 -2.41
CA GLN A 50 19.31 -19.52 -1.68
C GLN A 50 19.72 -18.38 -2.56
N THR A 51 18.77 -17.94 -3.37
CA THR A 51 18.96 -16.78 -4.21
C THR A 51 19.51 -15.80 -3.23
N PRO A 52 20.77 -15.32 -3.39
CA PRO A 52 21.39 -14.49 -2.38
C PRO A 52 20.29 -13.51 -2.07
N LYS A 53 19.87 -13.42 -0.78
CA LYS A 53 18.90 -12.41 -0.33
C LYS A 53 19.25 -11.23 -1.19
N GLN A 54 18.47 -10.98 -2.23
CA GLN A 54 18.62 -9.76 -2.98
C GLN A 54 18.52 -8.75 -1.86
N GLU A 55 19.67 -8.21 -1.49
CA GLU A 55 19.71 -6.95 -0.79
C GLU A 55 18.84 -6.10 -1.68
N THR A 56 17.57 -6.02 -1.31
CA THR A 56 16.61 -5.19 -2.00
C THR A 56 17.25 -3.82 -1.91
N LYS A 57 17.89 -3.39 -3.01
CA LYS A 57 18.31 -2.00 -3.18
C LYS A 57 17.11 -1.23 -2.66
N LYS A 58 17.27 -0.55 -1.50
CA LYS A 58 16.16 0.12 -0.82
C LYS A 58 15.46 0.95 -1.88
N SER A 59 14.36 0.45 -2.40
CA SER A 59 13.58 1.16 -3.40
C SER A 59 13.14 2.44 -2.72
N ASN A 60 13.57 3.57 -3.25
CA ASN A 60 13.14 4.86 -2.73
C ASN A 60 11.65 5.14 -3.01
N SER A 61 11.00 4.30 -3.78
CA SER A 61 9.58 4.39 -4.10
C SER A 61 8.74 3.51 -3.17
N ILE A 62 7.52 3.97 -2.86
CA ILE A 62 6.50 3.24 -2.10
C ILE A 62 5.72 2.24 -2.98
N ASP A 63 6.08 2.13 -4.28
CA ASP A 63 5.43 1.23 -5.23
C ASP A 63 5.37 -0.22 -4.72
N GLY A 64 4.23 -0.86 -4.90
CA GLY A 64 3.96 -2.21 -4.44
C GLY A 64 3.67 -2.35 -2.94
N ALA A 65 3.59 -1.24 -2.18
CA ALA A 65 3.22 -1.31 -0.77
C ALA A 65 1.79 -1.83 -0.61
N LYS A 66 1.60 -2.73 0.36
CA LYS A 66 0.32 -3.30 0.74
C LYS A 66 0.06 -3.01 2.21
N VAL A 67 -1.13 -2.53 2.49
CA VAL A 67 -1.60 -2.23 3.85
C VAL A 67 -3.04 -2.68 4.01
N TYR A 68 -3.50 -2.77 5.24
CA TYR A 68 -4.87 -3.20 5.52
C TYR A 68 -5.67 -2.06 6.15
N SER A 69 -6.89 -1.87 5.65
CA SER A 69 -7.83 -0.93 6.25
C SER A 69 -8.33 -1.44 7.61
N LYS A 70 -9.06 -0.59 8.35
CA LYS A 70 -9.69 -0.96 9.62
C LYS A 70 -10.63 -2.17 9.53
N HIS A 71 -11.09 -2.51 8.33
CA HIS A 71 -11.97 -3.65 8.06
C HIS A 71 -11.23 -4.86 7.50
N GLY A 72 -9.89 -4.87 7.53
CA GLY A 72 -9.07 -5.98 7.03
C GLY A 72 -8.98 -6.05 5.50
N VAL A 73 -9.45 -5.04 4.78
CA VAL A 73 -9.36 -4.98 3.31
C VAL A 73 -7.96 -4.56 2.89
N GLU A 74 -7.34 -5.36 2.01
CA GLU A 74 -6.03 -5.02 1.44
C GLU A 74 -6.14 -3.80 0.52
N VAL A 75 -5.32 -2.81 0.82
CA VAL A 75 -5.10 -1.61 0.01
C VAL A 75 -3.68 -1.67 -0.53
N SER A 76 -3.51 -1.58 -1.82
CA SER A 76 -2.20 -1.58 -2.48
C SER A 76 -1.91 -0.26 -3.17
N LEU A 77 -0.65 0.16 -3.16
CA LEU A 77 -0.16 1.33 -3.85
C LEU A 77 0.59 0.88 -5.10
N GLN A 78 0.19 1.39 -6.25
CA GLN A 78 0.81 1.06 -7.53
C GLN A 78 1.23 2.32 -8.26
N LYS A 79 2.49 2.37 -8.72
CA LYS A 79 3.01 3.51 -9.43
C LYS A 79 2.23 3.77 -10.72
N GLN A 80 1.81 5.02 -10.90
CA GLN A 80 1.15 5.44 -12.13
C GLN A 80 2.16 5.51 -13.29
N PRO A 81 1.75 5.10 -14.50
CA PRO A 81 2.58 5.30 -15.68
C PRO A 81 2.74 6.81 -15.95
N THR A 82 3.97 7.25 -16.21
CA THR A 82 4.21 8.65 -16.57
C THR A 82 3.43 9.02 -17.82
N SER A 83 2.54 9.99 -17.71
CA SER A 83 1.72 10.44 -18.84
C SER A 83 2.56 10.98 -20.00
N LEU A 84 2.03 10.91 -21.23
CA LEU A 84 2.71 11.47 -22.41
C LEU A 84 2.93 12.98 -22.28
N ILE A 85 1.98 13.70 -21.66
CA ILE A 85 2.08 15.13 -21.39
C ILE A 85 3.22 15.41 -20.41
N ALA A 86 3.31 14.65 -19.32
CA ALA A 86 4.39 14.79 -18.33
C ALA A 86 5.76 14.52 -18.97
N LYS A 87 5.87 13.48 -19.83
CA LYS A 87 7.10 13.19 -20.59
C LYS A 87 7.47 14.33 -21.51
N ALA A 88 6.50 14.93 -22.22
CA ALA A 88 6.72 16.07 -23.10
C ALA A 88 7.19 17.30 -22.31
N MET A 89 6.52 17.63 -21.20
CA MET A 89 6.90 18.75 -20.33
C MET A 89 8.30 18.59 -19.73
N GLY A 90 8.69 17.37 -19.37
CA GLY A 90 10.04 17.07 -18.88
C GLY A 90 11.13 17.26 -19.93
N LYS A 91 10.82 17.16 -21.23
CA LYS A 91 11.75 17.49 -22.33
C LYS A 91 11.94 18.99 -22.51
N ILE A 92 10.91 19.78 -22.24
CA ILE A 92 10.89 21.24 -22.48
C ILE A 92 11.47 22.00 -21.28
N SER A 93 11.19 21.54 -20.05
CA SER A 93 11.55 22.24 -18.81
C SER A 93 12.39 21.37 -17.89
N LYS A 94 13.60 21.83 -17.53
CA LYS A 94 14.45 21.20 -16.53
C LYS A 94 13.73 21.11 -15.16
N LYS A 95 13.05 22.17 -14.76
CA LYS A 95 12.29 22.25 -13.51
C LYS A 95 11.16 21.23 -13.45
N SER A 96 10.44 21.03 -14.55
CA SER A 96 9.39 20.03 -14.67
C SER A 96 9.92 18.60 -14.58
N ARG A 97 11.09 18.35 -15.17
CA ARG A 97 11.76 17.05 -15.09
C ARG A 97 12.18 16.74 -13.65
N GLU A 98 12.83 17.69 -13.01
CA GLU A 98 13.28 17.55 -11.62
C GLU A 98 12.09 17.29 -10.66
N TYR A 99 10.97 18.00 -10.87
CA TYR A 99 9.75 17.74 -10.08
C TYR A 99 9.22 16.33 -10.30
N GLN A 100 9.19 15.83 -11.54
CA GLN A 100 8.74 14.48 -11.85
C GLN A 100 9.67 13.40 -11.26
N GLU A 101 10.99 13.62 -11.30
CA GLU A 101 11.96 12.69 -10.73
C GLU A 101 11.88 12.60 -9.21
N LYS A 102 11.50 13.70 -8.56
CA LYS A 102 11.31 13.78 -7.10
C LYS A 102 9.90 13.40 -6.64
N SER A 103 8.96 13.19 -7.57
CA SER A 103 7.57 12.86 -7.27
C SER A 103 7.27 11.40 -7.52
N ASP A 104 6.54 10.78 -6.61
CA ASP A 104 5.92 9.48 -6.78
C ASP A 104 4.40 9.69 -6.93
N PHE A 105 3.85 9.32 -8.09
CA PHE A 105 2.41 9.32 -8.37
C PHE A 105 1.91 7.88 -8.29
N MET A 106 0.93 7.64 -7.42
CA MET A 106 0.47 6.30 -7.09
C MET A 106 -1.04 6.18 -7.22
N ASP A 107 -1.50 5.08 -7.82
CA ASP A 107 -2.89 4.64 -7.68
C ASP A 107 -3.08 3.94 -6.33
N VAL A 108 -4.16 4.25 -5.65
CA VAL A 108 -4.66 3.49 -4.49
C VAL A 108 -5.61 2.42 -5.02
N LYS A 109 -5.30 1.15 -4.80
CA LYS A 109 -6.09 0.04 -5.35
C LYS A 109 -6.65 -0.87 -4.27
N VAL A 110 -7.89 -1.31 -4.48
CA VAL A 110 -8.58 -2.31 -3.67
C VAL A 110 -9.21 -3.34 -4.61
N GLY A 111 -8.87 -4.63 -4.42
CA GLY A 111 -9.35 -5.69 -5.30
C GLY A 111 -8.98 -5.48 -6.78
N GLY A 112 -7.84 -4.83 -7.06
CA GLY A 112 -7.37 -4.51 -8.41
C GLY A 112 -8.01 -3.26 -9.05
N LYS A 113 -9.03 -2.66 -8.42
CA LYS A 113 -9.67 -1.42 -8.89
C LYS A 113 -9.03 -0.19 -8.26
N THR A 114 -8.82 0.87 -9.03
CA THR A 114 -8.36 2.16 -8.51
C THR A 114 -9.50 2.83 -7.74
N VAL A 115 -9.26 3.12 -6.47
CA VAL A 115 -10.21 3.75 -5.54
C VAL A 115 -9.73 5.11 -5.03
N GLY A 116 -8.58 5.57 -5.51
CA GLY A 116 -8.01 6.86 -5.14
C GLY A 116 -6.60 7.03 -5.70
N ASP A 117 -5.96 8.10 -5.32
CA ASP A 117 -4.60 8.45 -5.72
C ASP A 117 -3.80 9.07 -4.57
N LEU A 118 -2.49 8.98 -4.70
CA LEU A 118 -1.51 9.53 -3.77
C LEU A 118 -0.37 10.16 -4.56
N GLN A 119 0.04 11.36 -4.17
CA GLN A 119 1.24 12.00 -4.69
C GLN A 119 2.18 12.34 -3.53
N LEU A 120 3.39 11.84 -3.63
CA LEU A 120 4.49 12.15 -2.74
C LEU A 120 5.55 12.99 -3.45
N TYR A 121 6.19 13.89 -2.73
CA TYR A 121 7.31 14.69 -3.24
C TYR A 121 8.49 14.63 -2.25
N ARG A 122 9.68 14.43 -2.79
CA ARG A 122 10.92 14.40 -2.01
C ARG A 122 11.72 15.68 -2.28
N GLU A 123 11.58 16.64 -1.39
CA GLU A 123 12.35 17.87 -1.48
C GLU A 123 13.84 17.61 -1.16
N ASP A 124 14.08 16.81 -0.15
CA ASP A 124 15.41 16.44 0.32
C ASP A 124 15.51 14.92 0.60
N LYS A 125 16.67 14.49 1.13
CA LYS A 125 16.96 13.08 1.46
C LYS A 125 16.40 12.65 2.83
N LYS A 126 15.81 13.55 3.59
CA LYS A 126 15.41 13.33 4.99
C LYS A 126 13.90 13.42 5.21
N SER A 127 13.17 13.93 4.23
CA SER A 127 11.73 14.14 4.36
C SER A 127 10.95 13.66 3.15
N ILE A 128 9.68 13.33 3.37
CA ILE A 128 8.66 13.15 2.35
C ILE A 128 7.53 14.14 2.61
N ASN A 129 7.13 14.85 1.56
CA ASN A 129 5.92 15.67 1.56
C ASN A 129 4.79 14.89 0.89
N VAL A 130 3.64 14.78 1.54
CA VAL A 130 2.39 14.28 0.95
C VAL A 130 1.69 15.46 0.30
N VAL A 131 1.87 15.56 -1.04
CA VAL A 131 1.30 16.65 -1.83
C VAL A 131 -0.20 16.47 -2.03
N TRP A 132 -0.60 15.23 -2.22
CA TRP A 132 -1.99 14.88 -2.48
C TRP A 132 -2.31 13.46 -2.02
N VAL A 133 -3.49 13.30 -1.44
CA VAL A 133 -4.10 11.99 -1.20
C VAL A 133 -5.61 12.14 -1.34
N SER A 134 -6.22 11.28 -2.17
CA SER A 134 -7.67 11.25 -2.32
C SER A 134 -8.20 9.83 -2.31
N ILE A 135 -9.44 9.69 -1.88
CA ILE A 135 -10.24 8.47 -2.05
C ILE A 135 -11.48 8.88 -2.84
N ASN A 136 -11.74 8.15 -3.90
CA ASN A 136 -12.84 8.42 -4.83
C ASN A 136 -14.19 8.31 -4.13
N GLU A 137 -15.15 9.09 -4.60
CA GLU A 137 -16.53 9.04 -4.15
C GLU A 137 -17.08 7.61 -4.15
N GLY A 138 -17.84 7.25 -3.12
CA GLY A 138 -18.36 5.88 -2.93
C GLY A 138 -17.39 4.89 -2.28
N HIS A 139 -16.11 5.26 -2.12
CA HIS A 139 -15.10 4.46 -1.41
C HIS A 139 -14.63 5.08 -0.10
N GLU A 140 -15.22 6.22 0.26
CA GLU A 140 -14.91 6.93 1.50
C GLU A 140 -15.45 6.21 2.74
N GLY A 141 -14.96 6.59 3.93
CA GLY A 141 -15.41 6.01 5.19
C GLY A 141 -14.94 4.57 5.45
N GLN A 142 -14.34 3.90 4.49
CA GLN A 142 -13.85 2.51 4.58
C GLN A 142 -12.48 2.39 5.30
N GLY A 143 -11.89 3.53 5.68
CA GLY A 143 -10.57 3.57 6.31
C GLY A 143 -9.39 3.48 5.34
N TYR A 144 -9.64 3.57 4.03
CA TYR A 144 -8.58 3.49 3.02
C TYR A 144 -7.59 4.65 3.12
N GLY A 145 -8.07 5.89 3.31
CA GLY A 145 -7.20 7.06 3.47
C GLY A 145 -6.25 6.92 4.66
N LYS A 146 -6.74 6.43 5.81
CA LYS A 146 -5.88 6.15 6.97
C LYS A 146 -4.86 5.05 6.67
N ALA A 147 -5.26 3.98 5.99
CA ALA A 147 -4.37 2.89 5.61
C ALA A 147 -3.26 3.38 4.67
N VAL A 148 -3.59 4.20 3.67
CA VAL A 148 -2.62 4.82 2.75
C VAL A 148 -1.63 5.69 3.52
N MET A 149 -2.09 6.55 4.40
CA MET A 149 -1.21 7.41 5.20
C MET A 149 -0.33 6.60 6.16
N GLN A 150 -0.83 5.51 6.74
CA GLN A 150 -0.02 4.58 7.53
C GLN A 150 1.09 3.96 6.67
N ALA A 151 0.79 3.54 5.43
CA ALA A 151 1.80 3.03 4.50
C ALA A 151 2.90 4.06 4.21
N VAL A 152 2.54 5.32 4.04
CA VAL A 152 3.52 6.41 3.85
C VAL A 152 4.42 6.57 5.07
N VAL A 153 3.85 6.57 6.27
CA VAL A 153 4.60 6.67 7.53
C VAL A 153 5.55 5.49 7.69
N ASP A 154 5.07 4.27 7.45
CA ASP A 154 5.88 3.05 7.57
C ASP A 154 7.00 3.01 6.52
N HIS A 155 6.70 3.45 5.30
CA HIS A 155 7.70 3.61 4.25
C HIS A 155 8.78 4.62 4.64
N ALA A 156 8.38 5.77 5.15
CA ALA A 156 9.30 6.82 5.60
C ALA A 156 10.22 6.32 6.75
N LYS A 157 9.66 5.61 7.74
CA LYS A 157 10.43 4.95 8.81
C LYS A 157 11.41 3.93 8.26
N LYS A 158 10.97 3.07 7.34
CA LYS A 158 11.81 2.05 6.70
C LYS A 158 12.96 2.66 5.90
N GLN A 159 12.75 3.83 5.30
CA GLN A 159 13.78 4.58 4.60
C GLN A 159 14.73 5.34 5.56
N GLY A 160 14.42 5.41 6.84
CA GLY A 160 15.19 6.14 7.85
C GLY A 160 15.08 7.66 7.69
N LEU A 161 13.92 8.13 7.20
CA LEU A 161 13.66 9.56 7.08
C LEU A 161 13.43 10.19 8.46
N ASP A 162 13.62 11.49 8.54
CA ASP A 162 13.45 12.24 9.79
C ASP A 162 12.00 12.65 10.01
N LYS A 163 11.25 12.90 8.92
CA LYS A 163 9.87 13.41 9.00
C LYS A 163 9.03 13.16 7.75
N VAL A 164 7.72 13.23 7.95
CA VAL A 164 6.69 13.33 6.90
C VAL A 164 5.96 14.66 7.09
N THR A 165 5.75 15.39 6.01
CA THR A 165 5.05 16.68 6.01
C THR A 165 3.84 16.64 5.09
N LEU A 166 2.85 17.46 5.35
CA LEU A 166 1.68 17.66 4.50
C LEU A 166 1.04 19.03 4.78
N GLU A 167 0.12 19.42 3.90
CA GLU A 167 -0.74 20.55 4.09
C GLU A 167 -2.20 20.09 4.07
N VAL A 168 -3.00 20.56 5.01
CA VAL A 168 -4.42 20.19 5.13
C VAL A 168 -5.32 21.41 5.00
N PRO A 169 -6.28 21.40 4.05
CA PRO A 169 -7.29 22.43 3.93
C PRO A 169 -8.27 22.41 5.11
N GLY A 170 -8.74 23.59 5.53
CA GLY A 170 -9.72 23.74 6.60
C GLY A 170 -11.09 23.10 6.27
N VAL A 171 -11.43 23.01 4.98
CA VAL A 171 -12.64 22.31 4.49
C VAL A 171 -12.58 20.79 4.63
N SER A 172 -11.46 20.23 5.07
CA SER A 172 -11.25 18.78 5.20
C SER A 172 -11.03 18.31 6.64
N PRO A 173 -12.00 18.49 7.55
CA PRO A 173 -11.84 18.14 8.96
C PRO A 173 -11.60 16.65 9.17
N ASN A 174 -12.20 15.78 8.34
CA ASN A 174 -11.98 14.34 8.41
C ASN A 174 -10.53 13.94 8.08
N ALA A 175 -9.93 14.60 7.09
CA ALA A 175 -8.52 14.38 6.75
C ALA A 175 -7.61 14.81 7.90
N ARG A 176 -7.86 15.99 8.49
CA ARG A 176 -7.14 16.49 9.65
C ARG A 176 -7.18 15.50 10.82
N HIS A 177 -8.38 15.00 11.15
CA HIS A 177 -8.54 14.01 12.22
C HIS A 177 -7.73 12.72 11.95
N ILE A 178 -7.68 12.24 10.68
CA ILE A 178 -6.83 11.10 10.31
C ILE A 178 -5.36 11.41 10.59
N TYR A 179 -4.86 12.56 10.17
CA TYR A 179 -3.46 12.93 10.37
C TYR A 179 -3.09 13.06 11.84
N GLU A 180 -3.92 13.73 12.63
CA GLU A 180 -3.77 13.85 14.08
C GLU A 180 -3.75 12.45 14.74
N SER A 181 -4.63 11.53 14.32
CA SER A 181 -4.66 10.15 14.81
C SER A 181 -3.42 9.32 14.48
N LEU A 182 -2.62 9.75 13.50
CA LEU A 182 -1.34 9.16 13.10
C LEU A 182 -0.14 9.86 13.76
N GLY A 183 -0.40 10.90 14.57
CA GLY A 183 0.60 11.64 15.30
C GLY A 183 1.18 12.85 14.56
N PHE A 184 0.52 13.32 13.49
CA PHE A 184 0.89 14.60 12.87
C PHE A 184 0.49 15.76 13.76
N GLU A 185 1.36 16.74 13.87
CA GLU A 185 1.15 17.98 14.62
C GLU A 185 1.10 19.16 13.67
N ALA A 186 0.22 20.12 13.94
CA ALA A 186 0.16 21.38 13.20
C ALA A 186 1.40 22.22 13.53
N THR A 187 2.09 22.67 12.50
CA THR A 187 3.33 23.46 12.64
C THR A 187 3.14 24.92 12.29
N LYS A 188 2.31 25.20 11.30
CA LYS A 188 2.08 26.56 10.81
C LYS A 188 0.73 26.70 10.12
N VAL A 189 0.02 27.78 10.35
CA VAL A 189 -1.09 28.22 9.51
C VAL A 189 -0.50 28.99 8.33
N LEU A 190 -0.76 28.51 7.12
CA LEU A 190 -0.23 29.08 5.87
C LEU A 190 -1.19 30.12 5.29
N SER A 191 -2.49 29.89 5.43
CA SER A 191 -3.55 30.83 5.09
C SER A 191 -4.74 30.64 6.03
N GLU A 192 -5.54 31.69 6.24
CA GLU A 192 -6.67 31.65 7.18
C GLU A 192 -8.04 31.70 6.48
N ASN A 193 -8.15 32.44 5.39
CA ASN A 193 -9.42 32.76 4.74
C ASN A 193 -9.33 32.66 3.22
N ASP A 194 -8.98 31.51 2.70
CA ASP A 194 -9.00 31.23 1.26
C ASP A 194 -10.20 30.33 0.88
N ALA A 195 -10.31 30.02 -0.40
CA ALA A 195 -11.35 29.12 -0.94
C ALA A 195 -11.35 27.72 -0.31
N TRP A 196 -10.28 27.37 0.41
CA TRP A 196 -10.09 26.09 1.07
C TRP A 196 -10.38 26.14 2.59
N GLY A 197 -10.91 27.24 3.09
CA GLY A 197 -11.17 27.45 4.53
C GLY A 197 -9.90 27.56 5.36
N GLY A 198 -8.84 28.05 4.76
CA GLY A 198 -7.50 28.09 5.34
C GLY A 198 -6.66 26.85 5.01
N LEU A 199 -5.36 26.98 5.18
CA LEU A 199 -4.40 25.91 4.92
C LEU A 199 -3.45 25.77 6.12
N THR A 200 -3.31 24.58 6.66
CA THR A 200 -2.45 24.30 7.81
C THR A 200 -1.38 23.29 7.42
N ALA A 201 -0.11 23.64 7.64
CA ALA A 201 1.00 22.71 7.51
C ALA A 201 1.05 21.80 8.74
N MET A 202 1.25 20.50 8.51
CA MET A 202 1.40 19.49 9.55
C MET A 202 2.66 18.66 9.33
N GLU A 203 3.26 18.19 10.41
CA GLU A 203 4.49 17.40 10.39
C GLU A 203 4.38 16.21 11.34
N LEU A 204 4.87 15.05 10.91
CA LEU A 204 5.13 13.90 11.76
C LEU A 204 6.64 13.68 11.87
N LYS A 205 7.21 13.84 13.04
CA LYS A 205 8.62 13.51 13.34
C LYS A 205 8.76 12.01 13.55
N LEU A 206 9.70 11.40 12.83
CA LEU A 206 9.94 9.95 12.85
C LEU A 206 11.12 9.55 13.73
N LYS A 207 12.04 10.46 13.96
CA LYS A 207 13.16 10.31 14.90
C LYS A 207 12.88 11.11 16.16
N LYS A 208 13.05 10.46 17.28
CA LYS A 208 13.14 11.09 18.60
C LYS A 208 14.58 11.38 18.94
#